data_e2a0045be9de6ee415d127dc3f1d92df
#
_entry.id   e2a0045be9de6ee415d127dc3f1d92df
#
_cell.length_a   1.000
_cell.length_b   1.000
_cell.length_c   1.000
_cell.angle_alpha   90.00
_cell.angle_beta   90.00
_cell.angle_gamma   90.00
#
_symmetry.space_group_name_H-M   'P 1'
#
loop_
_entity.id
_entity.type
_entity.pdbx_description
1 polymer ?
#
loop_
_entity_poly.entity_id
_entity_poly.type
_entity_poly.pdbx_seq_one_letter_code
_entity_poly.pdbx_strand_id
1 'polypeptide(L)'
;NGVNSFESWKEKGCWYKKPYLWRQVRGEFFEWDGSGYNKAMTPEEVKKNLLKTASGKFEFKGGYVQDNEKYAAYINKMLSVPLERVGFPQWLEPKYYGGGDLHFISPKVVLQSEGRSGNIPYATAIGQPVVGGKKTVYLEIHPDTAKKRGIGDGDRVRIKSEAGSIEAIARHYQGVRPDTVILPNILGHWAQGRWAKNRLPSGSASEVIVNKSEALSGLAAHYATKVTVERV
;
A
#
# COMPACT_ATOMS: atom_id res chain seq x y z
N ASN A 1 -3.06 31.12 -13.75
CA ASN A 1 -3.94 30.89 -12.58
C ASN A 1 -4.10 32.16 -11.72
N GLY A 2 -3.36 33.25 -12.00
CA GLY A 2 -3.45 34.54 -11.31
C GLY A 2 -3.08 34.50 -9.81
N VAL A 3 -2.37 33.48 -9.36
CA VAL A 3 -1.82 33.37 -8.02
C VAL A 3 -0.31 33.25 -8.13
N ASN A 4 0.37 34.37 -7.90
CA ASN A 4 1.82 34.50 -8.08
C ASN A 4 2.57 34.75 -6.77
N SER A 5 1.84 35.01 -5.68
CA SER A 5 2.37 35.27 -4.35
C SER A 5 1.41 34.79 -3.26
N PHE A 6 1.87 34.78 -2.02
CA PHE A 6 1.03 34.47 -0.86
C PHE A 6 -0.10 35.48 -0.68
N GLU A 7 0.16 36.76 -0.95
CA GLU A 7 -0.86 37.82 -0.90
C GLU A 7 -1.96 37.59 -1.92
N SER A 8 -1.62 37.30 -3.17
CA SER A 8 -2.61 37.01 -4.21
C SER A 8 -3.40 35.73 -3.94
N TRP A 9 -2.79 34.77 -3.22
CA TRP A 9 -3.51 33.58 -2.73
C TRP A 9 -4.51 33.92 -1.64
N LYS A 10 -4.14 34.78 -0.67
CA LYS A 10 -5.04 35.24 0.39
C LYS A 10 -6.26 35.98 -0.16
N GLU A 11 -6.06 36.86 -1.14
CA GLU A 11 -7.13 37.60 -1.79
C GLU A 11 -8.11 36.69 -2.51
N LYS A 12 -7.62 35.63 -3.16
CA LYS A 12 -8.47 34.66 -3.88
C LYS A 12 -9.14 33.63 -2.97
N GLY A 13 -8.63 33.43 -1.76
CA GLY A 13 -9.10 32.45 -0.79
C GLY A 13 -8.84 31.00 -1.15
N CYS A 14 -8.57 30.70 -2.42
CA CYS A 14 -8.24 29.34 -2.87
C CYS A 14 -7.42 29.36 -4.16
N TRP A 15 -6.68 28.28 -4.37
CA TRP A 15 -5.93 28.02 -5.58
C TRP A 15 -6.38 26.71 -6.21
N TYR A 16 -6.67 26.75 -7.52
CA TYR A 16 -7.00 25.59 -8.29
C TYR A 16 -5.89 25.27 -9.28
N LYS A 17 -5.43 24.05 -9.31
CA LYS A 17 -4.69 23.53 -10.45
C LYS A 17 -5.60 23.58 -11.66
N LYS A 18 -5.06 23.95 -12.84
CA LYS A 18 -5.82 23.80 -14.07
C LYS A 18 -6.37 22.38 -14.19
N PRO A 19 -7.58 22.19 -14.71
CA PRO A 19 -8.09 20.85 -14.99
C PRO A 19 -7.09 20.06 -15.83
N TYR A 20 -7.13 18.75 -15.71
CA TYR A 20 -6.39 17.90 -16.65
C TYR A 20 -6.88 18.21 -18.06
N LEU A 21 -5.94 18.22 -19.02
CA LEU A 21 -6.28 18.53 -20.41
C LEU A 21 -7.21 17.48 -21.03
N TRP A 22 -7.32 16.31 -20.44
CA TRP A 22 -8.17 15.21 -20.88
C TRP A 22 -8.64 14.37 -19.70
N ARG A 23 -9.72 13.62 -19.90
CA ARG A 23 -10.18 12.55 -18.98
C ARG A 23 -10.78 11.40 -19.76
N GLN A 24 -10.80 10.23 -19.16
CA GLN A 24 -11.48 9.06 -19.69
C GLN A 24 -12.86 8.89 -19.04
N VAL A 25 -13.87 8.62 -19.87
CA VAL A 25 -15.23 8.29 -19.42
C VAL A 25 -15.72 7.11 -20.25
N ARG A 26 -16.06 5.99 -19.61
CA ARG A 26 -16.60 4.76 -20.26
C ARG A 26 -15.72 4.25 -21.41
N GLY A 27 -14.40 4.36 -21.31
CA GLY A 27 -13.49 3.92 -22.35
C GLY A 27 -13.15 4.96 -23.41
N GLU A 28 -13.90 6.04 -23.50
CA GLU A 28 -13.63 7.15 -24.41
C GLU A 28 -12.83 8.25 -23.71
N PHE A 29 -12.04 8.98 -24.48
CA PHE A 29 -11.21 10.07 -23.99
C PHE A 29 -11.75 11.41 -24.49
N PHE A 30 -11.80 12.39 -23.58
CA PHE A 30 -12.31 13.72 -23.84
C PHE A 30 -11.27 14.78 -23.48
N GLU A 31 -11.10 15.76 -24.36
CA GLU A 31 -10.26 16.92 -24.13
C GLU A 31 -11.05 18.03 -23.41
N TRP A 32 -10.34 18.80 -22.57
CA TRP A 32 -10.90 20.01 -21.96
C TRP A 32 -10.92 21.14 -22.96
N ASP A 33 -12.10 21.65 -23.30
CA ASP A 33 -12.33 22.70 -24.28
C ASP A 33 -12.39 24.15 -23.71
N GLY A 34 -12.19 24.28 -22.40
CA GLY A 34 -12.31 25.55 -21.69
C GLY A 34 -13.57 25.65 -20.83
N SER A 35 -14.63 24.96 -21.19
CA SER A 35 -15.91 24.89 -20.45
C SER A 35 -16.17 23.54 -19.81
N GLY A 36 -15.67 22.47 -20.41
CA GLY A 36 -15.87 21.10 -19.94
C GLY A 36 -15.05 20.08 -20.72
N TYR A 37 -15.32 18.81 -20.48
CA TYR A 37 -14.75 17.69 -21.23
C TYR A 37 -15.76 17.24 -22.30
N ASN A 38 -16.02 18.13 -23.27
CA ASN A 38 -17.09 17.96 -24.24
C ASN A 38 -16.59 17.44 -25.59
N LYS A 39 -15.30 17.62 -25.88
CA LYS A 39 -14.69 17.19 -27.14
C LYS A 39 -14.11 15.80 -27.01
N ALA A 40 -14.70 14.82 -27.71
CA ALA A 40 -14.12 13.49 -27.86
C ALA A 40 -12.76 13.56 -28.58
N MET A 41 -11.77 12.84 -28.08
CA MET A 41 -10.43 12.75 -28.69
C MET A 41 -10.40 11.68 -29.76
N THR A 42 -9.76 11.98 -30.88
CA THR A 42 -9.44 10.97 -31.89
C THR A 42 -8.39 9.96 -31.38
N PRO A 43 -8.29 8.76 -31.97
CA PRO A 43 -7.24 7.81 -31.62
C PRO A 43 -5.82 8.38 -31.71
N GLU A 44 -5.55 9.26 -32.68
CA GLU A 44 -4.27 9.93 -32.85
C GLU A 44 -3.99 10.94 -31.73
N GLU A 45 -4.98 11.73 -31.35
CA GLU A 45 -4.88 12.65 -30.20
C GLU A 45 -4.68 11.89 -28.89
N VAL A 46 -5.40 10.78 -28.70
CA VAL A 46 -5.22 9.89 -27.53
C VAL A 46 -3.80 9.38 -27.48
N LYS A 47 -3.30 8.82 -28.59
CA LYS A 47 -1.94 8.29 -28.69
C LYS A 47 -0.89 9.35 -28.36
N LYS A 48 -1.02 10.54 -28.95
CA LYS A 48 -0.09 11.66 -28.72
C LYS A 48 -0.08 12.15 -27.27
N ASN A 49 -1.23 12.13 -26.60
CA ASN A 49 -1.36 12.68 -25.25
C ASN A 49 -1.06 11.66 -24.14
N LEU A 50 -1.34 10.37 -24.37
CA LEU A 50 -1.17 9.32 -23.39
C LEU A 50 0.16 8.58 -23.50
N LEU A 51 0.63 8.34 -24.70
CA LEU A 51 1.85 7.59 -24.96
C LEU A 51 3.03 8.55 -25.15
N LYS A 52 3.47 9.16 -24.06
CA LYS A 52 4.64 10.07 -24.05
C LYS A 52 5.97 9.31 -23.99
N THR A 53 6.02 8.15 -24.59
CA THR A 53 7.23 7.36 -24.77
C THR A 53 8.00 7.82 -25.99
N ALA A 54 9.28 7.53 -26.09
CA ALA A 54 10.12 7.90 -27.22
C ALA A 54 9.58 7.34 -28.54
N SER A 55 9.06 6.11 -28.55
CA SER A 55 8.46 5.48 -29.72
C SER A 55 7.02 5.92 -30.02
N GLY A 56 6.36 6.65 -29.10
CA GLY A 56 4.93 6.92 -29.16
C GLY A 56 4.05 5.67 -29.07
N LYS A 57 4.60 4.55 -28.58
CA LYS A 57 3.92 3.28 -28.37
C LYS A 57 4.09 2.85 -26.92
N PHE A 58 3.37 1.81 -26.50
CA PHE A 58 3.66 1.16 -25.22
C PHE A 58 5.04 0.50 -25.29
N GLU A 59 5.91 0.82 -24.33
CA GLU A 59 7.28 0.31 -24.27
C GLU A 59 7.43 -0.65 -23.09
N PHE A 60 7.86 -1.88 -23.38
CA PHE A 60 8.19 -2.88 -22.36
C PHE A 60 9.59 -2.67 -21.75
N LYS A 61 10.43 -1.91 -22.42
CA LYS A 61 11.76 -1.55 -21.97
C LYS A 61 11.81 -0.08 -21.61
N GLY A 62 12.25 0.23 -20.41
CA GLY A 62 12.38 1.62 -19.95
C GLY A 62 13.49 2.36 -20.71
N GLY A 63 13.11 3.18 -21.70
CA GLY A 63 14.03 3.91 -22.56
C GLY A 63 15.00 4.81 -21.78
N TYR A 64 14.53 5.51 -20.74
CA TYR A 64 15.38 6.36 -19.91
C TYR A 64 16.59 5.63 -19.32
N VAL A 65 16.39 4.39 -18.89
CA VAL A 65 17.49 3.57 -18.33
C VAL A 65 18.45 3.10 -19.40
N GLN A 66 17.92 2.83 -20.59
CA GLN A 66 18.69 2.32 -21.71
C GLN A 66 19.60 3.39 -22.32
N ASP A 67 19.12 4.62 -22.42
CA ASP A 67 19.81 5.74 -23.05
C ASP A 67 20.80 6.42 -22.09
N ASN A 68 20.90 5.98 -20.85
CA ASN A 68 21.78 6.52 -19.82
C ASN A 68 22.76 5.45 -19.34
N GLU A 69 23.93 5.34 -20.00
CA GLU A 69 24.95 4.33 -19.71
C GLU A 69 25.39 4.30 -18.23
N LYS A 70 25.57 5.46 -17.62
CA LYS A 70 25.96 5.54 -16.20
C LYS A 70 24.89 4.96 -15.30
N TYR A 71 23.62 5.21 -15.61
CA TYR A 71 22.50 4.72 -14.83
C TYR A 71 22.30 3.22 -15.07
N ALA A 72 22.44 2.76 -16.31
CA ALA A 72 22.41 1.34 -16.65
C ALA A 72 23.53 0.57 -15.94
N ALA A 73 24.75 1.10 -15.90
CA ALA A 73 25.88 0.52 -15.18
C ALA A 73 25.65 0.47 -13.65
N TYR A 74 25.05 1.53 -13.09
CA TYR A 74 24.67 1.55 -11.69
C TYR A 74 23.66 0.44 -11.34
N ILE A 75 22.62 0.29 -12.15
CA ILE A 75 21.58 -0.74 -11.97
C ILE A 75 22.18 -2.14 -12.15
N ASN A 76 23.01 -2.35 -13.16
CA ASN A 76 23.71 -3.61 -13.37
C ASN A 76 24.50 -4.02 -12.11
N LYS A 77 25.26 -3.09 -11.55
CA LYS A 77 26.04 -3.33 -10.33
C LYS A 77 25.16 -3.58 -9.10
N MET A 78 24.10 -2.83 -8.95
CA MET A 78 23.21 -2.89 -7.78
C MET A 78 22.34 -4.14 -7.75
N LEU A 79 21.79 -4.54 -8.90
CA LEU A 79 20.84 -5.63 -9.01
C LEU A 79 21.45 -6.91 -9.60
N SER A 80 22.71 -6.87 -9.99
CA SER A 80 23.38 -7.98 -10.70
C SER A 80 22.63 -8.44 -11.97
N VAL A 81 21.99 -7.50 -12.65
CA VAL A 81 21.24 -7.73 -13.89
C VAL A 81 22.15 -7.45 -15.07
N PRO A 82 22.30 -8.36 -16.06
CA PRO A 82 23.07 -8.09 -17.27
C PRO A 82 22.66 -6.81 -17.98
N LEU A 83 23.63 -6.05 -18.52
CA LEU A 83 23.37 -4.71 -19.11
C LEU A 83 22.29 -4.74 -20.20
N GLU A 84 22.29 -5.78 -21.03
CA GLU A 84 21.31 -5.96 -22.10
C GLU A 84 19.87 -6.15 -21.58
N ARG A 85 19.72 -6.55 -20.32
CA ARG A 85 18.44 -6.76 -19.65
C ARG A 85 18.02 -5.61 -18.76
N VAL A 86 18.89 -4.64 -18.54
CA VAL A 86 18.56 -3.44 -17.79
C VAL A 86 17.46 -2.66 -18.53
N GLY A 87 16.44 -2.23 -17.81
CA GLY A 87 15.26 -1.56 -18.37
C GLY A 87 14.09 -2.47 -18.66
N PHE A 88 14.27 -3.79 -18.68
CA PHE A 88 13.15 -4.74 -18.69
C PHE A 88 12.71 -5.11 -17.27
N PRO A 89 11.43 -5.44 -17.05
CA PRO A 89 11.01 -6.08 -15.82
C PRO A 89 11.81 -7.35 -15.55
N GLN A 90 12.34 -7.48 -14.34
CA GLN A 90 13.14 -8.63 -13.93
C GLN A 90 12.51 -9.29 -12.72
N TRP A 91 12.57 -10.62 -12.69
CA TRP A 91 12.37 -11.35 -11.45
C TRP A 91 13.65 -11.26 -10.62
N LEU A 92 13.52 -10.77 -9.40
CA LEU A 92 14.57 -10.82 -8.40
C LEU A 92 14.09 -11.70 -7.26
N GLU A 93 14.94 -12.56 -6.74
CA GLU A 93 14.61 -13.40 -5.60
C GLU A 93 14.21 -12.52 -4.40
N PRO A 94 13.00 -12.71 -3.84
CA PRO A 94 12.54 -11.90 -2.72
C PRO A 94 13.45 -12.06 -1.51
N LYS A 95 13.90 -10.94 -0.95
CA LYS A 95 14.55 -10.91 0.36
C LYS A 95 13.48 -10.68 1.42
N TYR A 96 13.49 -11.51 2.45
CA TYR A 96 12.58 -11.38 3.57
C TYR A 96 13.30 -10.81 4.78
N TYR A 97 12.60 -9.96 5.53
CA TYR A 97 13.11 -9.21 6.67
C TYR A 97 12.22 -9.46 7.88
N GLY A 98 12.68 -9.06 9.07
CA GLY A 98 11.87 -9.08 10.28
C GLY A 98 12.21 -10.20 11.26
N GLY A 99 13.04 -11.18 10.84
CA GLY A 99 13.55 -12.23 11.72
C GLY A 99 12.55 -13.31 12.12
N GLY A 100 11.31 -13.26 11.63
CA GLY A 100 10.28 -14.25 11.90
C GLY A 100 10.26 -15.41 10.90
N ASP A 101 9.38 -16.37 11.14
CA ASP A 101 9.18 -17.56 10.31
C ASP A 101 7.87 -17.52 9.49
N LEU A 102 6.92 -16.64 9.83
CA LEU A 102 5.67 -16.48 9.12
C LEU A 102 5.69 -15.23 8.23
N HIS A 103 5.25 -15.37 7.00
CA HIS A 103 5.01 -14.22 6.13
C HIS A 103 3.88 -13.35 6.71
N PHE A 104 4.12 -12.04 6.75
CA PHE A 104 3.15 -11.08 7.23
C PHE A 104 2.49 -10.34 6.08
N ILE A 105 1.18 -10.48 5.94
CA ILE A 105 0.39 -9.81 4.91
C ILE A 105 -0.59 -8.85 5.58
N SER A 106 -0.65 -7.62 5.07
CA SER A 106 -1.53 -6.58 5.61
C SER A 106 -2.41 -6.00 4.50
N PRO A 107 -3.50 -6.70 4.13
CA PRO A 107 -4.41 -6.24 3.09
C PRO A 107 -5.31 -5.13 3.57
N LYS A 108 -5.85 -4.37 2.63
CA LYS A 108 -6.95 -3.43 2.90
C LYS A 108 -8.25 -4.19 3.17
N VAL A 109 -9.07 -3.64 4.06
CA VAL A 109 -10.43 -4.15 4.29
C VAL A 109 -11.45 -3.31 3.52
N VAL A 110 -12.46 -3.97 2.98
CA VAL A 110 -13.47 -3.36 2.09
C VAL A 110 -14.17 -2.16 2.74
N LEU A 111 -14.43 -2.22 4.04
CA LEU A 111 -15.15 -1.19 4.79
C LEU A 111 -14.26 -0.06 5.34
N GLN A 112 -12.95 -0.11 5.08
CA GLN A 112 -12.00 0.86 5.61
C GLN A 112 -11.26 1.56 4.47
N SER A 113 -11.29 2.89 4.44
CA SER A 113 -10.68 3.67 3.40
C SER A 113 -9.36 4.28 3.87
N GLU A 114 -8.23 3.73 3.42
CA GLU A 114 -6.89 4.35 3.49
C GLU A 114 -6.54 4.97 4.87
N GLY A 115 -6.90 4.32 5.96
CA GLY A 115 -6.68 4.82 7.33
C GLY A 115 -7.62 5.94 7.79
N ARG A 116 -8.51 6.42 6.93
CA ARG A 116 -9.41 7.54 7.26
C ARG A 116 -10.67 7.12 8.03
N SER A 117 -11.01 5.85 8.01
CA SER A 117 -12.24 5.35 8.63
C SER A 117 -12.09 5.01 10.13
N GLY A 118 -10.90 5.15 10.69
CA GLY A 118 -10.60 4.75 12.06
C GLY A 118 -11.45 5.46 13.14
N ASN A 119 -11.96 6.65 12.86
CA ASN A 119 -12.80 7.41 13.77
C ASN A 119 -14.28 7.51 13.34
N ILE A 120 -14.71 6.71 12.36
CA ILE A 120 -16.10 6.66 11.90
C ILE A 120 -16.86 5.61 12.73
N PRO A 121 -17.93 5.99 13.46
CA PRO A 121 -18.60 5.09 14.41
C PRO A 121 -19.08 3.77 13.81
N TYR A 122 -19.83 3.80 12.71
CA TYR A 122 -20.38 2.59 12.11
C TYR A 122 -19.30 1.74 11.41
N ALA A 123 -18.28 2.35 10.78
CA ALA A 123 -17.18 1.61 10.18
C ALA A 123 -16.35 0.88 11.25
N THR A 124 -16.31 1.40 12.47
CA THR A 124 -15.65 0.77 13.60
C THR A 124 -16.54 -0.22 14.36
N ALA A 125 -17.85 -0.22 14.09
CA ALA A 125 -18.78 -1.15 14.72
C ALA A 125 -18.75 -2.55 14.08
N ILE A 126 -18.35 -2.64 12.82
CA ILE A 126 -18.46 -3.85 12.01
C ILE A 126 -17.16 -4.67 12.10
N GLY A 127 -17.29 -5.96 12.44
CA GLY A 127 -16.26 -6.97 12.23
C GLY A 127 -14.98 -6.83 13.06
N GLN A 128 -14.96 -6.07 14.14
CA GLN A 128 -13.80 -5.95 15.01
C GLN A 128 -14.04 -6.71 16.34
N PRO A 129 -13.06 -7.50 16.81
CA PRO A 129 -13.15 -8.16 18.09
C PRO A 129 -13.17 -7.15 19.24
N VAL A 130 -13.84 -7.50 20.33
CA VAL A 130 -13.93 -6.69 21.55
C VAL A 130 -13.30 -7.46 22.70
N VAL A 131 -12.31 -6.87 23.34
CA VAL A 131 -11.63 -7.41 24.52
C VAL A 131 -11.70 -6.39 25.64
N GLY A 132 -12.24 -6.75 26.79
CA GLY A 132 -12.40 -5.84 27.93
C GLY A 132 -13.19 -4.56 27.59
N GLY A 133 -14.22 -4.65 26.75
CA GLY A 133 -15.01 -3.52 26.29
C GLY A 133 -14.34 -2.64 25.22
N LYS A 134 -13.11 -2.96 24.78
CA LYS A 134 -12.36 -2.21 23.80
C LYS A 134 -12.23 -2.98 22.49
N LYS A 135 -12.37 -2.30 21.37
CA LYS A 135 -12.16 -2.89 20.04
C LYS A 135 -10.68 -3.10 19.75
N THR A 136 -10.37 -4.15 19.02
CA THR A 136 -9.02 -4.48 18.56
C THR A 136 -9.07 -5.05 17.14
N VAL A 137 -8.04 -5.77 16.72
CA VAL A 137 -7.90 -6.34 15.38
C VAL A 137 -7.78 -7.85 15.44
N TYR A 138 -8.15 -8.53 14.36
CA TYR A 138 -7.89 -9.95 14.18
C TYR A 138 -6.55 -10.17 13.48
N LEU A 139 -5.82 -11.20 13.95
CA LEU A 139 -4.77 -11.85 13.17
C LEU A 139 -5.34 -13.15 12.63
N GLU A 140 -5.50 -13.25 11.31
CA GLU A 140 -5.88 -14.51 10.68
C GLU A 140 -4.68 -15.43 10.57
N ILE A 141 -4.82 -16.64 11.08
CA ILE A 141 -3.79 -17.69 11.13
C ILE A 141 -4.39 -19.02 10.72
N HIS A 142 -3.64 -19.81 9.94
CA HIS A 142 -4.10 -21.15 9.57
C HIS A 142 -4.25 -22.04 10.83
N PRO A 143 -5.34 -22.84 10.96
CA PRO A 143 -5.58 -23.67 12.15
C PRO A 143 -4.42 -24.59 12.52
N ASP A 144 -3.78 -25.22 11.53
CA ASP A 144 -2.63 -26.11 11.78
C ASP A 144 -1.42 -25.35 12.32
N THR A 145 -1.19 -24.14 11.86
CA THR A 145 -0.11 -23.28 12.34
C THR A 145 -0.39 -22.80 13.77
N ALA A 146 -1.63 -22.41 14.03
CA ALA A 146 -2.10 -22.02 15.35
C ALA A 146 -1.95 -23.19 16.36
N LYS A 147 -2.39 -24.40 15.97
CA LYS A 147 -2.27 -25.61 16.79
C LYS A 147 -0.81 -25.93 17.15
N LYS A 148 0.11 -25.86 16.17
CA LYS A 148 1.55 -26.08 16.40
C LYS A 148 2.17 -25.09 17.39
N ARG A 149 1.55 -23.92 17.55
CA ARG A 149 1.99 -22.83 18.45
C ARG A 149 1.19 -22.75 19.75
N GLY A 150 0.23 -23.65 19.96
CA GLY A 150 -0.64 -23.63 21.14
C GLY A 150 -1.56 -22.40 21.19
N ILE A 151 -1.93 -21.86 20.01
CA ILE A 151 -2.80 -20.70 19.89
C ILE A 151 -4.22 -21.16 19.58
N GLY A 152 -5.16 -20.85 20.47
CA GLY A 152 -6.58 -21.06 20.28
C GLY A 152 -7.24 -19.96 19.45
N ASP A 153 -8.40 -20.27 18.86
CA ASP A 153 -9.23 -19.25 18.23
C ASP A 153 -9.75 -18.29 19.31
N GLY A 154 -9.59 -16.98 19.08
CA GLY A 154 -9.93 -15.97 20.07
C GLY A 154 -8.83 -15.64 21.09
N ASP A 155 -7.71 -16.37 21.09
CA ASP A 155 -6.59 -16.06 21.97
C ASP A 155 -5.97 -14.70 21.64
N ARG A 156 -5.46 -14.03 22.67
CA ARG A 156 -4.62 -12.86 22.51
C ARG A 156 -3.22 -13.30 22.08
N VAL A 157 -2.73 -12.71 21.02
CA VAL A 157 -1.42 -13.04 20.44
C VAL A 157 -0.57 -11.79 20.29
N ARG A 158 0.74 -11.99 20.43
CA ARG A 158 1.76 -10.99 20.11
C ARG A 158 2.41 -11.33 18.80
N ILE A 159 2.46 -10.32 17.91
CA ILE A 159 3.11 -10.37 16.60
C ILE A 159 4.36 -9.52 16.70
N LYS A 160 5.52 -10.07 16.35
CA LYS A 160 6.82 -9.40 16.51
C LYS A 160 7.64 -9.50 15.24
N SER A 161 8.32 -8.40 14.89
CA SER A 161 9.39 -8.33 13.90
C SER A 161 10.57 -7.52 14.46
N GLU A 162 11.61 -7.31 13.66
CA GLU A 162 12.71 -6.39 14.02
C GLU A 162 12.24 -4.91 14.09
N ALA A 163 11.13 -4.55 13.45
CA ALA A 163 10.58 -3.20 13.47
C ALA A 163 9.80 -2.89 14.76
N GLY A 164 9.19 -3.90 15.38
CA GLY A 164 8.39 -3.71 16.59
C GLY A 164 7.51 -4.89 16.93
N SER A 165 6.52 -4.63 17.79
CA SER A 165 5.62 -5.66 18.29
C SER A 165 4.23 -5.07 18.51
N ILE A 166 3.20 -5.85 18.13
CA ILE A 166 1.78 -5.50 18.30
C ILE A 166 1.03 -6.69 18.89
N GLU A 167 -0.17 -6.42 19.38
CA GLU A 167 -1.08 -7.46 19.86
C GLU A 167 -2.37 -7.45 19.04
N ALA A 168 -2.94 -8.66 18.86
CA ALA A 168 -4.20 -8.89 18.16
C ALA A 168 -4.93 -10.07 18.76
N ILE A 169 -6.14 -10.34 18.26
CA ILE A 169 -6.88 -11.57 18.60
C ILE A 169 -6.70 -12.57 17.45
N ALA A 170 -6.25 -13.78 17.78
CA ALA A 170 -6.14 -14.83 16.80
C ALA A 170 -7.51 -15.23 16.25
N ARG A 171 -7.60 -15.38 14.95
CA ARG A 171 -8.75 -15.91 14.23
C ARG A 171 -8.29 -17.06 13.35
N HIS A 172 -8.80 -18.27 13.64
CA HIS A 172 -8.49 -19.41 12.80
C HIS A 172 -9.19 -19.27 11.45
N TYR A 173 -8.42 -19.30 10.37
CA TYR A 173 -8.95 -19.17 9.03
C TYR A 173 -8.21 -20.07 8.03
N GLN A 174 -8.92 -21.06 7.48
CA GLN A 174 -8.35 -22.04 6.54
C GLN A 174 -7.94 -21.42 5.19
N GLY A 175 -8.44 -20.24 4.85
CA GLY A 175 -8.08 -19.52 3.63
C GLY A 175 -6.69 -18.89 3.67
N VAL A 176 -6.01 -18.91 4.82
CA VAL A 176 -4.62 -18.44 4.96
C VAL A 176 -3.66 -19.61 4.78
N ARG A 177 -2.55 -19.40 4.09
CA ARG A 177 -1.50 -20.43 3.97
C ARG A 177 -0.86 -20.71 5.33
N PRO A 178 -0.40 -21.97 5.58
CA PRO A 178 0.25 -22.32 6.86
C PRO A 178 1.52 -21.54 7.19
N ASP A 179 2.20 -20.99 6.20
CA ASP A 179 3.42 -20.18 6.35
C ASP A 179 3.16 -18.67 6.46
N THR A 180 1.89 -18.27 6.56
CA THR A 180 1.46 -16.87 6.41
C THR A 180 0.49 -16.50 7.53
N VAL A 181 0.51 -15.23 7.92
CA VAL A 181 -0.51 -14.61 8.77
C VAL A 181 -0.98 -13.31 8.15
N ILE A 182 -2.25 -12.99 8.36
CA ILE A 182 -2.90 -11.81 7.80
C ILE A 182 -3.43 -10.93 8.92
N LEU A 183 -3.00 -9.68 8.94
CA LEU A 183 -3.56 -8.65 9.80
C LEU A 183 -3.98 -7.47 8.93
N PRO A 184 -5.28 -7.16 8.83
CA PRO A 184 -5.76 -6.06 8.01
C PRO A 184 -5.08 -4.75 8.37
N ASN A 185 -4.65 -4.00 7.36
CA ASN A 185 -4.11 -2.67 7.59
C ASN A 185 -5.26 -1.68 7.91
N ILE A 186 -4.92 -0.45 8.26
CA ILE A 186 -5.89 0.63 8.53
C ILE A 186 -6.65 0.44 9.85
N LEU A 187 -6.51 -0.67 10.53
CA LEU A 187 -7.04 -0.94 11.86
C LEU A 187 -5.99 -0.65 12.93
N GLY A 188 -6.36 -0.80 14.19
CA GLY A 188 -5.43 -0.58 15.31
C GLY A 188 -5.24 0.88 15.71
N HIS A 189 -5.96 1.81 15.12
CA HIS A 189 -5.94 3.23 15.51
C HIS A 189 -6.64 3.43 16.85
N TRP A 190 -5.90 3.73 17.88
CA TRP A 190 -6.40 3.89 19.26
C TRP A 190 -6.37 5.34 19.75
N ALA A 191 -5.70 6.25 19.03
CA ALA A 191 -5.55 7.67 19.42
C ALA A 191 -6.18 8.66 18.43
N GLN A 192 -6.96 8.21 17.46
CA GLN A 192 -7.57 9.04 16.42
C GLN A 192 -8.94 9.61 16.81
N GLY A 193 -9.01 10.40 17.85
CA GLY A 193 -10.23 11.09 18.24
C GLY A 193 -11.25 10.24 19.02
N ARG A 194 -12.48 10.74 19.14
CA ARG A 194 -13.48 10.26 20.08
C ARG A 194 -13.80 8.76 19.99
N TRP A 195 -13.96 8.25 18.79
CA TRP A 195 -14.38 6.87 18.56
C TRP A 195 -13.23 5.87 18.59
N ALA A 196 -12.03 6.32 18.25
CA ALA A 196 -10.84 5.48 18.29
C ALA A 196 -10.30 5.27 19.70
N LYS A 197 -10.54 6.18 20.64
CA LYS A 197 -10.04 6.08 22.03
C LYS A 197 -10.53 4.85 22.80
N ASN A 198 -11.59 4.20 22.32
CA ASN A 198 -12.15 2.99 22.93
C ASN A 198 -11.51 1.70 22.36
N ARG A 199 -10.37 1.80 21.69
CA ARG A 199 -9.62 0.68 21.15
C ARG A 199 -8.47 0.30 22.07
N LEU A 200 -8.04 -0.94 22.00
CA LEU A 200 -6.79 -1.34 22.60
C LEU A 200 -5.63 -0.62 21.91
N PRO A 201 -4.64 -0.12 22.66
CA PRO A 201 -3.43 0.49 22.09
C PRO A 201 -2.56 -0.60 21.48
N SER A 202 -2.86 -1.03 20.31
CA SER A 202 -2.08 -2.03 19.54
C SER A 202 -2.77 -2.36 18.23
N GLY A 203 -2.13 -3.22 17.43
CA GLY A 203 -2.72 -3.80 16.23
C GLY A 203 -2.54 -2.99 14.95
N SER A 204 -1.72 -1.94 14.96
CA SER A 204 -1.34 -1.26 13.72
C SER A 204 -0.28 -2.08 12.98
N ALA A 205 -0.62 -2.58 11.79
CA ALA A 205 0.31 -3.35 10.96
C ALA A 205 1.63 -2.60 10.66
N SER A 206 1.58 -1.28 10.57
CA SER A 206 2.75 -0.45 10.30
C SER A 206 3.83 -0.52 11.37
N GLU A 207 3.48 -0.93 12.59
CA GLU A 207 4.44 -1.05 13.70
C GLU A 207 5.34 -2.29 13.59
N VAL A 208 4.94 -3.27 12.77
CA VAL A 208 5.73 -4.51 12.55
C VAL A 208 6.23 -4.66 11.12
N ILE A 209 5.75 -3.86 10.19
CA ILE A 209 6.26 -3.89 8.81
C ILE A 209 7.66 -3.30 8.78
N VAL A 210 8.62 -4.08 8.26
CA VAL A 210 9.99 -3.62 8.08
C VAL A 210 10.05 -2.63 6.93
N ASN A 211 10.57 -1.44 7.20
CA ASN A 211 10.68 -0.39 6.20
C ASN A 211 11.84 -0.67 5.22
N LYS A 212 11.53 -1.39 4.17
CA LYS A 212 12.44 -1.64 3.05
C LYS A 212 11.77 -1.23 1.74
N SER A 213 12.55 -0.76 0.82
CA SER A 213 12.09 -0.35 -0.51
C SER A 213 12.83 -1.10 -1.59
N GLU A 214 12.18 -1.25 -2.72
CA GLU A 214 12.81 -1.67 -3.96
C GLU A 214 13.85 -0.60 -4.37
N ALA A 215 15.03 -1.05 -4.73
CA ALA A 215 16.19 -0.18 -4.86
C ALA A 215 16.11 0.79 -6.06
N LEU A 216 15.37 0.43 -7.10
CA LEU A 216 15.26 1.22 -8.33
C LEU A 216 14.12 2.23 -8.27
N SER A 217 12.92 1.76 -7.93
CA SER A 217 11.70 2.58 -7.91
C SER A 217 11.43 3.26 -6.58
N GLY A 218 12.06 2.79 -5.50
CA GLY A 218 11.75 3.20 -4.14
C GLY A 218 10.42 2.63 -3.63
N LEU A 219 9.78 1.74 -4.37
CA LEU A 219 8.51 1.14 -3.97
C LEU A 219 8.69 0.30 -2.71
N ALA A 220 7.82 0.50 -1.73
CA ALA A 220 7.91 -0.19 -0.46
C ALA A 220 7.63 -1.69 -0.58
N ALA A 221 8.50 -2.51 0.00
CA ALA A 221 8.41 -3.96 0.01
C ALA A 221 7.57 -4.47 1.20
N HIS A 222 6.31 -4.06 1.28
CA HIS A 222 5.42 -4.35 2.41
C HIS A 222 5.29 -5.84 2.74
N TYR A 223 5.24 -6.68 1.72
CA TYR A 223 5.05 -8.13 1.88
C TYR A 223 6.36 -8.92 2.05
N ALA A 224 7.48 -8.22 2.13
CA ALA A 224 8.78 -8.84 2.44
C ALA A 224 9.01 -9.03 3.94
N THR A 225 8.05 -8.64 4.79
CA THR A 225 8.18 -8.80 6.24
C THR A 225 7.81 -10.20 6.69
N LYS A 226 8.64 -10.78 7.54
CA LYS A 226 8.32 -11.98 8.31
C LYS A 226 8.21 -11.65 9.80
N VAL A 227 7.30 -12.33 10.47
CA VAL A 227 7.00 -12.13 11.90
C VAL A 227 7.04 -13.44 12.68
N THR A 228 7.25 -13.33 13.97
CA THR A 228 6.90 -14.39 14.92
C THR A 228 5.54 -14.10 15.54
N VAL A 229 4.80 -15.16 15.90
CA VAL A 229 3.51 -15.05 16.58
C VAL A 229 3.51 -15.97 17.77
N GLU A 230 3.20 -15.43 18.93
CA GLU A 230 3.13 -16.15 20.19
C GLU A 230 1.85 -15.80 20.95
N ARG A 231 1.36 -16.73 21.78
CA ARG A 231 0.25 -16.47 22.70
C ARG A 231 0.71 -15.56 23.85
N VAL A 232 -0.15 -14.60 24.25
CA VAL A 232 0.11 -13.69 25.39
C VAL A 232 -0.60 -14.17 26.62
#